data_cac9751d71d98b4b39ceda6478d213f2
#
_entry.id   cac9751d71d98b4b39ceda6478d213f2
#
_cell.length_a   1.000
_cell.length_b   1.000
_cell.length_c   1.000
_cell.angle_alpha   90.00
_cell.angle_beta   90.00
_cell.angle_gamma   90.00
#
_symmetry.space_group_name_H-M   'P 1'
#
loop_
_entity.id
_entity.type
_entity.pdbx_description
1 polymer ?
#
loop_
_entity_poly.entity_id
_entity_poly.type
_entity_poly.pdbx_seq_one_letter_code
_entity_poly.pdbx_strand_id
1 'polypeptide(L)'
;MIALDRHTRIYAYTKPTDMRKGFDGLSGLVRSELEADPTDGSLFLFINRRRDRMKILHFDGGGFWLYYRLLEEGTFETLTSQDDSSTWQMDATELSMLLEGVTLQNTTRRRKRRKGRPR
;
A
#
# COMPACT_ATOMS: atom_id res chain seq x y z
N MET A 1 6.42 -14.61 4.03
CA MET A 1 7.01 -13.28 4.22
C MET A 1 7.37 -12.65 2.89
N ILE A 2 7.14 -11.36 2.75
CA ILE A 2 7.50 -10.66 1.52
C ILE A 2 9.00 -10.39 1.52
N ALA A 3 9.67 -10.80 0.46
CA ALA A 3 11.08 -10.49 0.27
C ALA A 3 11.16 -9.27 -0.65
N LEU A 4 11.59 -8.14 -0.10
CA LEU A 4 11.66 -6.88 -0.85
C LEU A 4 13.10 -6.61 -1.26
N ASP A 5 13.27 -6.22 -2.51
CA ASP A 5 14.55 -5.74 -2.98
C ASP A 5 14.32 -4.54 -3.89
N ARG A 6 15.39 -3.96 -4.42
CA ARG A 6 15.27 -2.74 -5.22
C ARG A 6 14.61 -2.98 -6.57
N HIS A 7 14.46 -4.23 -6.96
CA HIS A 7 13.79 -4.56 -8.23
C HIS A 7 12.32 -4.85 -8.05
N THR A 8 11.85 -4.97 -6.82
CA THR A 8 10.45 -5.23 -6.54
C THR A 8 9.63 -4.00 -6.92
N ARG A 9 8.64 -4.19 -7.79
CA ARG A 9 7.76 -3.12 -8.19
C ARG A 9 6.57 -3.10 -7.23
N ILE A 10 6.24 -1.91 -6.75
CA ILE A 10 5.21 -1.73 -5.72
C ILE A 10 4.27 -0.63 -6.19
N TYR A 11 2.99 -0.97 -6.27
CA TYR A 11 1.96 -0.03 -6.70
C TYR A 11 0.87 0.04 -5.65
N ALA A 12 0.49 1.23 -5.27
CA ALA A 12 -0.61 1.44 -4.34
C ALA A 12 -1.80 2.03 -5.07
N TYR A 13 -2.99 1.50 -4.78
CA TYR A 13 -4.22 2.09 -5.25
C TYR A 13 -4.53 3.27 -4.36
N THR A 14 -4.76 4.44 -4.96
CA THR A 14 -4.87 5.68 -4.20
C THR A 14 -6.25 5.93 -3.64
N LYS A 15 -7.24 5.13 -4.02
CA LYS A 15 -8.62 5.30 -3.54
C LYS A 15 -8.95 4.28 -2.47
N PRO A 16 -9.91 4.59 -1.59
CA PRO A 16 -10.27 3.65 -0.53
C PRO A 16 -10.76 2.32 -1.08
N THR A 17 -10.38 1.25 -0.39
CA THR A 17 -10.76 -0.10 -0.77
C THR A 17 -11.53 -0.76 0.37
N ASP A 18 -12.59 -1.47 0.02
CA ASP A 18 -13.36 -2.27 0.96
C ASP A 18 -12.52 -3.48 1.37
N MET A 19 -12.25 -3.61 2.66
CA MET A 19 -11.39 -4.68 3.16
C MET A 19 -12.05 -6.05 3.14
N ARG A 20 -13.32 -6.14 2.75
CA ARG A 20 -13.95 -7.44 2.55
C ARG A 20 -13.50 -8.10 1.25
N LYS A 21 -12.88 -7.34 0.35
CA LYS A 21 -12.37 -7.91 -0.89
C LYS A 21 -11.20 -8.85 -0.60
N GLY A 22 -11.24 -10.01 -1.23
CA GLY A 22 -10.17 -10.98 -1.13
C GLY A 22 -9.39 -11.08 -2.44
N PHE A 23 -8.87 -12.27 -2.71
CA PHE A 23 -8.01 -12.47 -3.88
C PHE A 23 -8.68 -12.03 -5.19
N ASP A 24 -9.91 -12.47 -5.42
CA ASP A 24 -10.58 -12.17 -6.68
C ASP A 24 -10.96 -10.70 -6.80
N GLY A 25 -11.49 -10.13 -5.72
CA GLY A 25 -11.89 -8.73 -5.74
C GLY A 25 -10.70 -7.80 -5.94
N LEU A 26 -9.59 -8.08 -5.26
CA LEU A 26 -8.41 -7.25 -5.38
C LEU A 26 -7.73 -7.45 -6.73
N SER A 27 -7.69 -8.68 -7.25
CA SER A 27 -7.18 -8.92 -8.60
C SER A 27 -7.99 -8.16 -9.63
N GLY A 28 -9.31 -8.10 -9.42
CA GLY A 28 -10.18 -7.31 -10.29
C GLY A 28 -9.83 -5.84 -10.29
N LEU A 29 -9.54 -5.27 -9.11
CA LEU A 29 -9.12 -3.87 -9.00
C LEU A 29 -7.79 -3.62 -9.71
N VAL A 30 -6.85 -4.57 -9.60
CA VAL A 30 -5.57 -4.43 -10.30
C VAL A 30 -5.81 -4.31 -11.80
N ARG A 31 -6.68 -5.16 -12.34
CA ARG A 31 -6.95 -5.14 -13.79
C ARG A 31 -7.73 -3.89 -14.20
N SER A 32 -8.78 -3.55 -13.47
CA SER A 32 -9.70 -2.50 -13.90
C SER A 32 -9.24 -1.10 -13.52
N GLU A 33 -8.64 -0.93 -12.33
CA GLU A 33 -8.30 0.39 -11.83
C GLU A 33 -6.83 0.72 -11.99
N LEU A 34 -5.95 -0.27 -11.78
CA LEU A 34 -4.52 -0.05 -11.93
C LEU A 34 -4.03 -0.40 -13.33
N GLU A 35 -4.89 -1.01 -14.14
CA GLU A 35 -4.57 -1.39 -15.51
C GLU A 35 -3.29 -2.19 -15.58
N ALA A 36 -3.15 -3.16 -14.66
CA ALA A 36 -1.96 -3.98 -14.54
C ALA A 36 -2.36 -5.44 -14.49
N ASP A 37 -1.34 -6.29 -14.53
CA ASP A 37 -1.52 -7.74 -14.44
C ASP A 37 -1.23 -8.17 -13.00
N PRO A 38 -2.23 -8.68 -12.26
CA PRO A 38 -1.98 -9.07 -10.87
C PRO A 38 -0.98 -10.21 -10.73
N THR A 39 -0.65 -10.91 -11.82
CA THR A 39 0.30 -12.02 -11.77
C THR A 39 1.71 -11.64 -12.22
N ASP A 40 2.02 -10.35 -12.31
CA ASP A 40 3.31 -9.91 -12.84
C ASP A 40 4.43 -9.89 -11.79
N GLY A 41 4.14 -10.28 -10.56
CA GLY A 41 5.13 -10.33 -9.49
C GLY A 41 5.24 -9.05 -8.69
N SER A 42 4.51 -8.01 -9.04
CA SER A 42 4.51 -6.76 -8.29
C SER A 42 3.72 -6.91 -6.99
N LEU A 43 3.93 -5.99 -6.08
CA LEU A 43 3.10 -5.84 -4.90
C LEU A 43 2.04 -4.80 -5.17
N PHE A 44 0.79 -5.12 -4.84
CA PHE A 44 -0.33 -4.20 -5.03
C PHE A 44 -0.95 -3.91 -3.67
N LEU A 45 -0.99 -2.63 -3.30
CA LEU A 45 -1.41 -2.18 -1.98
C LEU A 45 -2.80 -1.56 -2.05
N PHE A 46 -3.63 -1.89 -1.07
CA PHE A 46 -5.01 -1.38 -0.96
C PHE A 46 -5.24 -0.95 0.47
N ILE A 47 -5.75 0.26 0.66
CA ILE A 47 -5.94 0.85 1.98
C ILE A 47 -7.42 1.18 2.14
N ASN A 48 -7.97 0.92 3.33
CA ASN A 48 -9.39 1.18 3.58
C ASN A 48 -9.64 2.68 3.78
N ARG A 49 -10.92 3.06 3.86
CA ARG A 49 -11.30 4.47 3.97
C ARG A 49 -10.79 5.09 5.28
N ARG A 50 -10.79 4.33 6.36
CA ARG A 50 -10.30 4.83 7.66
C ARG A 50 -8.78 4.90 7.71
N ARG A 51 -8.10 4.31 6.74
CA ARG A 51 -6.65 4.29 6.61
C ARG A 51 -5.95 3.63 7.79
N ASP A 52 -6.59 2.66 8.40
CA ASP A 52 -5.99 1.87 9.46
C ASP A 52 -5.77 0.42 9.07
N ARG A 53 -6.21 0.01 7.88
CA ARG A 53 -6.04 -1.35 7.38
C ARG A 53 -5.49 -1.32 5.96
N MET A 54 -4.59 -2.23 5.69
CA MET A 54 -3.97 -2.35 4.37
C MET A 54 -3.90 -3.81 3.98
N LYS A 55 -4.22 -4.11 2.73
CA LYS A 55 -3.98 -5.42 2.16
C LYS A 55 -2.95 -5.28 1.04
N ILE A 56 -2.06 -6.28 0.96
CA ILE A 56 -1.05 -6.32 -0.10
C ILE A 56 -1.22 -7.63 -0.84
N LEU A 57 -1.47 -7.55 -2.14
CA LEU A 57 -1.64 -8.70 -3.01
C LEU A 57 -0.34 -8.93 -3.76
N HIS A 58 0.13 -10.18 -3.76
CA HIS A 58 1.40 -10.54 -4.39
C HIS A 58 1.31 -11.94 -4.99
N PHE A 59 1.66 -12.06 -6.27
CA PHE A 59 1.73 -13.34 -6.95
C PHE A 59 3.18 -13.78 -7.04
N ASP A 60 3.50 -14.96 -6.52
CA ASP A 60 4.89 -15.43 -6.42
C ASP A 60 5.22 -16.49 -7.47
N GLY A 61 4.34 -16.70 -8.45
CA GLY A 61 4.53 -17.71 -9.47
C GLY A 61 3.78 -19.00 -9.18
N GLY A 62 3.55 -19.32 -7.91
CA GLY A 62 2.80 -20.50 -7.52
C GLY A 62 1.40 -20.20 -7.04
N GLY A 63 1.16 -18.98 -6.66
CA GLY A 63 -0.14 -18.57 -6.16
C GLY A 63 -0.09 -17.16 -5.65
N PHE A 64 -1.23 -16.71 -5.12
CA PHE A 64 -1.33 -15.37 -4.56
C PHE A 64 -1.13 -15.41 -3.06
N TRP A 65 -0.42 -14.40 -2.56
CA TRP A 65 -0.33 -14.08 -1.16
C TRP A 65 -1.15 -12.83 -0.89
N LEU A 66 -1.80 -12.79 0.25
CA LEU A 66 -2.55 -11.61 0.68
C LEU A 66 -2.09 -11.28 2.10
N TYR A 67 -1.40 -10.17 2.25
CA TYR A 67 -0.92 -9.71 3.54
C TYR A 67 -1.89 -8.66 4.06
N TYR A 68 -2.18 -8.72 5.34
CA TYR A 68 -3.21 -7.88 5.94
C TYR A 68 -2.63 -7.24 7.20
N ARG A 69 -2.61 -5.92 7.22
CA ARG A 69 -2.08 -5.19 8.36
C ARG A 69 -3.12 -4.25 8.93
N LEU A 70 -3.31 -4.31 10.25
CA LEU A 70 -4.14 -3.38 11.00
C LEU A 70 -3.22 -2.55 11.88
N LEU A 71 -3.29 -1.22 11.76
CA LEU A 71 -2.56 -0.34 12.67
C LEU A 71 -3.35 -0.22 13.96
N GLU A 72 -2.69 -0.53 15.08
CA GLU A 72 -3.32 -0.41 16.39
C GLU A 72 -3.55 1.05 16.74
N GLU A 73 -2.68 1.94 16.28
CA GLU A 73 -2.80 3.38 16.50
C GLU A 73 -2.41 4.11 15.24
N GLY A 74 -3.08 5.24 15.00
CA GLY A 74 -2.78 6.08 13.87
C GLY A 74 -3.35 5.56 12.57
N THR A 75 -2.93 6.16 11.48
CA THR A 75 -3.42 5.83 10.15
C THR A 75 -2.26 5.80 9.17
N PHE A 76 -2.45 5.05 8.08
CA PHE A 76 -1.56 5.15 6.93
C PHE A 76 -1.74 6.50 6.27
N GLU A 77 -0.67 6.98 5.64
CA GLU A 77 -0.73 8.24 4.92
C GLU A 77 -1.71 8.17 3.77
N THR A 78 -2.41 9.27 3.51
CA THR A 78 -3.24 9.38 2.32
C THR A 78 -2.33 9.48 1.10
N LEU A 79 -2.52 8.57 0.15
CA LEU A 79 -1.72 8.56 -1.07
C LEU A 79 -2.49 9.27 -2.16
N THR A 80 -1.94 10.38 -2.63
CA THR A 80 -2.52 11.13 -3.73
C THR A 80 -1.44 11.36 -4.76
N SER A 81 -1.70 10.99 -6.01
CA SER A 81 -0.75 11.21 -7.06
C SER A 81 -0.97 12.62 -7.66
N GLN A 82 0.09 13.20 -8.20
CA GLN A 82 0.03 14.55 -8.71
C GLN A 82 -0.79 14.66 -9.98
N ASP A 83 -0.88 13.59 -10.73
CA ASP A 83 -1.61 13.58 -11.99
C ASP A 83 -3.01 12.98 -11.84
N ASP A 84 -3.51 12.88 -10.60
CA ASP A 84 -4.84 12.34 -10.32
C ASP A 84 -4.99 10.90 -10.74
N SER A 85 -3.88 10.19 -10.83
CA SER A 85 -3.87 8.79 -11.18
C SER A 85 -4.41 7.94 -10.04
N SER A 86 -4.95 6.77 -10.36
CA SER A 86 -5.36 5.80 -9.36
C SER A 86 -4.18 5.03 -8.77
N THR A 87 -2.98 5.24 -9.29
CA THR A 87 -1.82 4.43 -8.95
C THR A 87 -0.71 5.31 -8.40
N TRP A 88 -0.11 4.86 -7.30
CA TRP A 88 1.09 5.47 -6.75
C TRP A 88 2.18 4.40 -6.74
N GLN A 89 3.24 4.61 -7.52
CA GLN A 89 4.38 3.69 -7.53
C GLN A 89 5.36 4.10 -6.44
N MET A 90 5.88 3.12 -5.72
CA MET A 90 6.81 3.38 -4.63
C MET A 90 7.92 2.33 -4.61
N ASP A 91 8.99 2.62 -3.87
CA ASP A 91 10.07 1.66 -3.68
C ASP A 91 9.93 0.97 -2.32
N ALA A 92 10.85 0.04 -2.05
CA ALA A 92 10.78 -0.74 -0.82
C ALA A 92 10.95 0.12 0.43
N THR A 93 11.78 1.15 0.36
CA THR A 93 11.96 2.06 1.49
C THR A 93 10.66 2.81 1.79
N GLU A 94 9.99 3.30 0.76
CA GLU A 94 8.74 4.00 0.94
C GLU A 94 7.67 3.08 1.51
N LEU A 95 7.62 1.83 1.05
CA LEU A 95 6.68 0.87 1.61
C LEU A 95 6.94 0.65 3.10
N SER A 96 8.22 0.49 3.48
CA SER A 96 8.56 0.29 4.88
C SER A 96 8.08 1.47 5.73
N MET A 97 8.28 2.70 5.23
CA MET A 97 7.85 3.89 5.94
C MET A 97 6.32 3.95 6.04
N LEU A 98 5.65 3.60 4.96
CA LEU A 98 4.19 3.59 4.95
C LEU A 98 3.64 2.60 5.97
N LEU A 99 4.23 1.42 6.05
CA LEU A 99 3.80 0.39 6.99
C LEU A 99 3.97 0.84 8.44
N GLU A 100 4.91 1.72 8.71
CA GLU A 100 5.14 2.26 10.04
C GLU A 100 4.30 3.50 10.32
N GLY A 101 3.55 3.98 9.34
CA GLY A 101 2.76 5.19 9.52
C GLY A 101 3.53 6.48 9.33
N VAL A 102 4.69 6.44 8.68
CA VAL A 102 5.52 7.62 8.44
C VAL A 102 5.09 8.28 7.13
N THR A 103 5.03 9.60 7.14
CA THR A 103 4.65 10.35 5.94
C THR A 103 5.74 10.28 4.88
N LEU A 104 5.37 9.88 3.68
CA LEU A 104 6.32 9.74 2.58
C LEU A 104 6.64 11.08 1.91
N GLN A 105 5.70 12.01 1.94
CA GLN A 105 5.81 13.26 1.18
C GLN A 105 6.69 14.29 1.88
N ASN A 106 6.81 14.23 3.20
CA ASN A 106 7.58 15.19 3.96
C ASN A 106 8.13 14.51 5.20
N THR A 107 9.16 13.72 5.02
CA THR A 107 9.71 12.89 6.07
C THR A 107 10.20 13.69 7.26
N THR A 108 10.88 14.82 7.01
CA THR A 108 11.42 15.63 8.09
C THR A 108 10.32 16.20 8.97
N ARG A 109 9.32 16.80 8.34
CA ARG A 109 8.19 17.34 9.08
C ARG A 109 7.44 16.23 9.79
N ARG A 110 7.31 15.10 9.15
CA ARG A 110 6.60 13.97 9.72
C ARG A 110 7.28 13.49 11.00
N ARG A 111 8.60 13.40 10.98
CA ARG A 111 9.32 12.97 12.19
C ARG A 111 9.10 13.92 13.35
N LYS A 112 9.09 15.22 13.11
CA LYS A 112 8.82 16.19 14.16
C LYS A 112 7.42 15.97 14.73
N ARG A 113 6.45 15.77 13.87
CA ARG A 113 5.08 15.55 14.31
C ARG A 113 4.94 14.28 15.11
N ARG A 114 5.61 13.21 14.67
CA ARG A 114 5.54 11.95 15.39
C ARG A 114 6.06 12.10 16.82
N LYS A 115 7.16 12.82 16.97
CA LYS A 115 7.71 13.02 18.29
C LYS A 115 6.76 13.76 19.22
N GLY A 116 5.98 14.66 18.65
CA GLY A 116 5.04 15.44 19.43
C GLY A 116 3.70 14.77 19.64
N ARG A 117 3.49 13.60 19.10
CA ARG A 117 2.21 12.90 19.25
C ARG A 117 2.19 12.09 20.52
N PRO A 118 1.21 12.34 21.37
CA PRO A 118 1.01 11.43 22.51
C PRO A 118 0.48 10.10 22.00
N ARG A 119 0.71 9.11 22.79
CA ARG A 119 0.28 7.77 22.40
C ARG A 119 -0.91 7.34 23.21
#